data_f40ba7926f87fad3f220a7538bf565d6
#
_entry.id   f40ba7926f87fad3f220a7538bf565d6
#
_cell.length_a   1.000
_cell.length_b   1.000
_cell.length_c   1.000
_cell.angle_alpha   90.00
_cell.angle_beta   90.00
_cell.angle_gamma   90.00
#
_symmetry.space_group_name_H-M   'P 1'
#
loop_
_entity.id
_entity.type
_entity.pdbx_description
1 polymer ?
#
loop_
_entity_poly.entity_id
_entity_poly.type
_entity_poly.pdbx_seq_one_letter_code
_entity_poly.pdbx_strand_id
1 'polypeptide(L)'
;MLGCLGYLFICFLWLLQSTEVLAVSKDKKPILIICSYNPAAHQTSVTISDYMDEYSKLGGQRDIVIENMNCKSFSEAPLWSAMMTQILAKYQGEKHPAQIILLGQEAWAAYLSQRDEMQVKVPVMCSLANSNVVILPKDTVENLDCWMPESVDIFEDHLDIPELESGFINQYNIEGNISMIQAFYPKTKHIAFISDNTYGGVTMQALVRKEMKKFPDLDLILMDGRRHSIYTIVEELRQLPENTVILVGTWRVDMNEGYFMRNATYAMMEATPTIPAFTPSSVSLGYWAIGGVLPDYRKVGGEMAMESIRMDQHPEDTGKHLSIIGSKAVLDSRKVKEWGLHPSVLPFKVQLVNQPVSFYQQYTYQIWSACALFVILVLGLCISLFYYFRTKRLKDELLKSEKDLRVAKDRAEESNRLKSAFLANMSHEIRTPLNSIVGFSDVLAMGGSTEDEQQSYYKIIKTNSDLLLRLINDILDLSRLEANRVTLT
;
A
#
# COMPACT_ATOMS: atom_id res chain seq x y z
N MET A 1 58.16 -8.37 -2.46
CA MET A 1 57.87 -9.65 -1.83
C MET A 1 57.19 -9.55 -0.44
N LEU A 2 57.28 -8.45 0.30
CA LEU A 2 56.64 -8.33 1.62
C LEU A 2 55.14 -8.03 1.56
N GLY A 3 54.59 -7.49 0.47
CA GLY A 3 53.17 -7.15 0.35
C GLY A 3 52.24 -8.36 0.13
N CYS A 4 52.70 -9.42 -0.50
CA CYS A 4 51.90 -10.63 -0.74
C CYS A 4 51.74 -11.53 0.49
N LEU A 5 52.72 -11.51 1.41
CA LEU A 5 52.59 -12.27 2.67
C LEU A 5 51.56 -11.66 3.64
N GLY A 6 51.40 -10.34 3.63
CA GLY A 6 50.39 -9.65 4.45
C GLY A 6 48.94 -9.96 4.04
N TYR A 7 48.71 -10.04 2.74
CA TYR A 7 47.38 -10.41 2.22
C TYR A 7 47.00 -11.87 2.47
N LEU A 8 47.98 -12.79 2.35
CA LEU A 8 47.76 -14.20 2.67
C LEU A 8 47.51 -14.42 4.17
N PHE A 9 48.13 -13.65 5.05
CA PHE A 9 47.92 -13.75 6.49
C PHE A 9 46.55 -13.18 6.92
N ILE A 10 46.08 -12.11 6.29
CA ILE A 10 44.74 -11.54 6.52
C ILE A 10 43.67 -12.49 5.97
N CYS A 11 43.83 -13.09 4.79
CA CYS A 11 42.92 -14.09 4.27
C CYS A 11 42.87 -15.37 5.13
N PHE A 12 44.00 -15.76 5.72
CA PHE A 12 44.06 -16.91 6.61
C PHE A 12 43.42 -16.65 7.97
N LEU A 13 43.51 -15.41 8.50
CA LEU A 13 42.82 -14.97 9.70
C LEU A 13 41.26 -14.86 9.44
N TRP A 14 40.85 -14.46 8.23
CA TRP A 14 39.44 -14.44 7.83
C TRP A 14 38.87 -15.86 7.66
N LEU A 15 39.66 -16.79 7.16
CA LEU A 15 39.27 -18.20 7.07
C LEU A 15 39.23 -18.90 8.45
N LEU A 16 40.02 -18.48 9.42
CA LEU A 16 39.93 -18.97 10.80
C LEU A 16 38.79 -18.41 11.59
N GLN A 17 38.28 -17.20 11.27
CA GLN A 17 37.04 -16.64 11.84
C GLN A 17 35.77 -17.23 11.27
N SER A 18 35.83 -17.83 10.07
CA SER A 18 34.65 -18.47 9.45
C SER A 18 34.44 -19.92 9.89
N THR A 19 35.30 -20.49 10.73
CA THR A 19 35.16 -21.89 11.23
C THR A 19 34.49 -21.99 12.60
N GLU A 20 34.09 -20.86 13.23
CA GLU A 20 33.32 -20.92 14.49
C GLU A 20 31.79 -20.92 14.31
N VAL A 21 31.28 -20.96 13.09
CA VAL A 21 29.81 -20.89 12.82
C VAL A 21 29.20 -22.29 12.54
N LEU A 22 29.91 -23.39 12.79
CA LEU A 22 29.35 -24.74 12.64
C LEU A 22 29.69 -25.67 13.82
N ALA A 23 29.61 -25.17 15.04
CA ALA A 23 29.33 -26.03 16.17
C ALA A 23 27.81 -26.13 16.29
N VAL A 24 27.16 -26.87 15.41
CA VAL A 24 25.81 -27.39 15.64
C VAL A 24 25.91 -28.17 16.95
N SER A 25 25.33 -27.60 18.00
CA SER A 25 25.20 -28.27 19.31
C SER A 25 24.43 -29.57 19.09
N LYS A 26 25.16 -30.68 19.03
CA LYS A 26 24.67 -32.02 18.69
C LYS A 26 23.76 -32.63 19.77
N ASP A 27 23.38 -31.85 20.79
CA ASP A 27 22.70 -32.33 22.00
C ASP A 27 21.38 -31.66 22.35
N LYS A 28 20.87 -30.75 21.50
CA LYS A 28 19.57 -30.13 21.79
C LYS A 28 18.43 -30.94 21.21
N LYS A 29 17.54 -31.43 22.10
CA LYS A 29 16.30 -32.13 21.73
C LYS A 29 15.47 -31.27 20.76
N PRO A 30 14.90 -31.86 19.69
CA PRO A 30 14.16 -31.08 18.66
C PRO A 30 12.81 -30.57 19.18
N ILE A 31 12.24 -29.62 18.48
CA ILE A 31 10.81 -29.28 18.55
C ILE A 31 10.08 -30.17 17.57
N LEU A 32 9.06 -30.88 18.04
CA LEU A 32 8.24 -31.74 17.20
C LEU A 32 6.92 -31.04 16.86
N ILE A 33 6.71 -30.73 15.57
CA ILE A 33 5.44 -30.22 15.07
C ILE A 33 4.66 -31.37 14.47
N ILE A 34 3.44 -31.60 14.95
CA ILE A 34 2.52 -32.64 14.42
C ILE A 34 1.35 -31.92 13.76
N CYS A 35 1.23 -32.09 12.42
CA CYS A 35 0.19 -31.45 11.63
C CYS A 35 -0.97 -32.39 11.36
N SER A 36 -2.21 -31.88 11.47
CA SER A 36 -3.41 -32.60 11.03
C SER A 36 -3.40 -32.85 9.53
N TYR A 37 -3.00 -31.83 8.76
CA TYR A 37 -3.01 -31.81 7.29
C TYR A 37 -1.61 -31.66 6.73
N ASN A 38 -1.51 -31.89 5.41
CA ASN A 38 -0.26 -31.69 4.69
C ASN A 38 0.35 -30.31 5.02
N PRO A 39 1.63 -30.24 5.43
CA PRO A 39 2.31 -28.98 5.71
C PRO A 39 2.30 -27.97 4.56
N ALA A 40 2.13 -28.44 3.30
CA ALA A 40 1.97 -27.58 2.14
C ALA A 40 0.55 -26.96 1.99
N ALA A 41 -0.43 -27.38 2.79
CA ALA A 41 -1.73 -26.73 2.82
C ALA A 41 -1.57 -25.26 3.25
N HIS A 42 -2.26 -24.36 2.53
CA HIS A 42 -2.00 -22.90 2.61
C HIS A 42 -1.91 -22.36 4.06
N GLN A 43 -2.91 -22.66 4.89
CA GLN A 43 -2.95 -22.13 6.27
C GLN A 43 -1.86 -22.75 7.15
N THR A 44 -1.63 -24.06 7.04
CA THR A 44 -0.57 -24.78 7.77
C THR A 44 0.81 -24.26 7.34
N SER A 45 1.05 -24.14 6.04
CA SER A 45 2.30 -23.64 5.47
C SER A 45 2.61 -22.22 5.94
N VAL A 46 1.63 -21.31 5.89
CA VAL A 46 1.80 -19.92 6.35
C VAL A 46 2.14 -19.89 7.85
N THR A 47 1.45 -20.67 8.66
CA THR A 47 1.68 -20.71 10.12
C THR A 47 3.07 -21.28 10.45
N ILE A 48 3.48 -22.35 9.78
CA ILE A 48 4.82 -22.95 9.97
C ILE A 48 5.92 -21.99 9.51
N SER A 49 5.75 -21.37 8.34
CA SER A 49 6.75 -20.42 7.81
C SER A 49 6.92 -19.22 8.75
N ASP A 50 5.81 -18.62 9.18
CA ASP A 50 5.81 -17.48 10.11
C ASP A 50 6.46 -17.86 11.45
N TYR A 51 6.14 -19.08 11.96
CA TYR A 51 6.77 -19.62 13.15
C TYR A 51 8.28 -19.80 13.01
N MET A 52 8.74 -20.47 11.93
CA MET A 52 10.16 -20.73 11.71
C MET A 52 10.97 -19.46 11.53
N ASP A 53 10.44 -18.50 10.76
CA ASP A 53 11.07 -17.21 10.52
C ASP A 53 11.25 -16.43 11.83
N GLU A 54 10.20 -16.37 12.66
CA GLU A 54 10.28 -15.63 13.93
C GLU A 54 11.11 -16.37 14.98
N TYR A 55 11.00 -17.71 15.06
CA TYR A 55 11.81 -18.54 15.96
C TYR A 55 13.32 -18.34 15.68
N SER A 56 13.71 -18.29 14.41
CA SER A 56 15.08 -18.01 14.00
C SER A 56 15.52 -16.60 14.41
N LYS A 57 14.69 -15.57 14.18
CA LYS A 57 14.99 -14.18 14.57
C LYS A 57 15.15 -13.99 16.07
N LEU A 58 14.37 -14.73 16.86
CA LEU A 58 14.46 -14.74 18.32
C LEU A 58 15.64 -15.55 18.87
N GLY A 59 16.47 -16.11 18.00
CA GLY A 59 17.66 -16.88 18.38
C GLY A 59 17.38 -18.31 18.79
N GLY A 60 16.27 -18.89 18.35
CA GLY A 60 15.94 -20.30 18.53
C GLY A 60 17.00 -21.19 17.91
N GLN A 61 17.45 -22.21 18.65
CA GLN A 61 18.60 -23.07 18.30
C GLN A 61 18.25 -24.54 18.20
N ARG A 62 16.97 -24.93 18.36
CA ARG A 62 16.56 -26.33 18.26
C ARG A 62 16.20 -26.68 16.83
N ASP A 63 16.48 -27.90 16.43
CA ASP A 63 15.98 -28.47 15.19
C ASP A 63 14.46 -28.60 15.26
N ILE A 64 13.78 -28.35 14.15
CA ILE A 64 12.33 -28.48 14.03
C ILE A 64 12.04 -29.70 13.16
N VAL A 65 11.32 -30.66 13.71
CA VAL A 65 10.87 -31.85 13.00
C VAL A 65 9.38 -31.75 12.78
N ILE A 66 8.93 -31.99 11.56
CA ILE A 66 7.51 -31.92 11.18
C ILE A 66 7.01 -33.30 10.80
N GLU A 67 6.01 -33.80 11.53
CA GLU A 67 5.27 -35.01 11.22
C GLU A 67 3.87 -34.63 10.72
N ASN A 68 3.34 -35.43 9.81
CA ASN A 68 2.04 -35.19 9.20
C ASN A 68 1.12 -36.40 9.37
N MET A 69 -0.05 -36.18 9.93
CA MET A 69 -1.08 -37.18 10.05
C MET A 69 -1.88 -37.37 8.76
N ASN A 70 -1.88 -36.37 7.89
CA ASN A 70 -2.61 -36.41 6.62
C ASN A 70 -4.09 -36.80 6.75
N CYS A 71 -4.75 -36.29 7.79
CA CYS A 71 -6.17 -36.53 8.05
C CYS A 71 -7.03 -36.00 6.90
N LYS A 72 -8.08 -36.74 6.53
CA LYS A 72 -8.99 -36.35 5.43
C LYS A 72 -10.43 -36.28 5.88
N SER A 73 -11.07 -37.45 6.03
CA SER A 73 -12.47 -37.58 6.43
C SER A 73 -12.59 -38.04 7.89
N PHE A 74 -13.73 -37.77 8.49
CA PHE A 74 -14.02 -38.24 9.85
C PHE A 74 -14.11 -39.76 9.93
N SER A 75 -14.40 -40.44 8.82
CA SER A 75 -14.40 -41.91 8.74
C SER A 75 -13.04 -42.54 9.14
N GLU A 76 -11.94 -41.75 8.97
CA GLU A 76 -10.59 -42.17 9.35
C GLU A 76 -10.27 -41.95 10.85
N ALA A 77 -11.18 -41.35 11.63
CA ALA A 77 -10.92 -40.97 13.01
C ALA A 77 -10.38 -42.11 13.91
N PRO A 78 -10.83 -43.39 13.78
CA PRO A 78 -10.25 -44.49 14.52
C PRO A 78 -8.76 -44.72 14.24
N LEU A 79 -8.27 -44.36 13.06
CA LEU A 79 -6.86 -44.49 12.67
C LEU A 79 -5.99 -43.39 13.26
N TRP A 80 -6.55 -42.22 13.55
CA TRP A 80 -5.76 -41.06 14.02
C TRP A 80 -5.10 -41.30 15.36
N SER A 81 -5.78 -41.96 16.28
CA SER A 81 -5.21 -42.38 17.58
C SER A 81 -4.01 -43.30 17.38
N ALA A 82 -4.14 -44.30 16.50
CA ALA A 82 -3.05 -45.24 16.19
C ALA A 82 -1.87 -44.50 15.49
N MET A 83 -2.15 -43.60 14.58
CA MET A 83 -1.12 -42.75 13.91
C MET A 83 -0.39 -41.85 14.92
N MET A 84 -1.10 -41.22 15.84
CA MET A 84 -0.50 -40.40 16.90
C MET A 84 0.40 -41.27 17.78
N THR A 85 -0.05 -42.46 18.21
CA THR A 85 0.76 -43.42 18.98
C THR A 85 2.04 -43.78 18.22
N GLN A 86 1.96 -44.07 16.91
CA GLN A 86 3.12 -44.40 16.08
C GLN A 86 4.09 -43.21 15.96
N ILE A 87 3.59 -42.00 15.78
CA ILE A 87 4.42 -40.81 15.72
C ILE A 87 5.14 -40.62 17.07
N LEU A 88 4.41 -40.61 18.16
CA LEU A 88 4.99 -40.44 19.49
C LEU A 88 5.99 -41.56 19.88
N ALA A 89 5.77 -42.79 19.41
CA ALA A 89 6.68 -43.90 19.64
C ALA A 89 8.06 -43.70 18.97
N LYS A 90 8.14 -42.98 17.86
CA LYS A 90 9.44 -42.65 17.21
C LYS A 90 10.32 -41.73 18.06
N TYR A 91 9.70 -40.97 18.97
CA TYR A 91 10.31 -39.92 19.77
C TYR A 91 10.32 -40.26 21.26
N GLN A 92 10.60 -41.51 21.61
CA GLN A 92 10.72 -41.98 23.00
C GLN A 92 12.20 -42.10 23.42
N GLY A 93 12.43 -42.22 24.74
CA GLY A 93 13.74 -42.39 25.34
C GLY A 93 14.64 -41.15 25.10
N GLU A 94 15.84 -41.36 24.62
CA GLU A 94 16.81 -40.25 24.34
C GLU A 94 16.37 -39.32 23.21
N LYS A 95 15.48 -39.78 22.33
CA LYS A 95 14.96 -39.03 21.18
C LYS A 95 13.75 -38.14 21.49
N HIS A 96 13.32 -38.11 22.77
CA HIS A 96 12.12 -37.33 23.08
C HIS A 96 12.31 -35.82 22.71
N PRO A 97 11.28 -35.16 22.18
CA PRO A 97 11.38 -33.73 21.82
C PRO A 97 11.47 -32.87 23.08
N ALA A 98 11.95 -31.66 22.94
CA ALA A 98 11.91 -30.66 24.00
C ALA A 98 10.47 -30.14 24.24
N GLN A 99 9.70 -29.99 23.15
CA GLN A 99 8.30 -29.59 23.17
C GLN A 99 7.59 -30.16 21.93
N ILE A 100 6.27 -30.34 22.06
CA ILE A 100 5.39 -30.78 20.99
C ILE A 100 4.46 -29.62 20.60
N ILE A 101 4.35 -29.32 19.30
CA ILE A 101 3.41 -28.36 18.74
C ILE A 101 2.38 -29.12 17.92
N LEU A 102 1.11 -29.04 18.31
CA LEU A 102 -0.01 -29.65 17.61
C LEU A 102 -0.68 -28.59 16.71
N LEU A 103 -0.66 -28.84 15.41
CA LEU A 103 -1.26 -27.93 14.42
C LEU A 103 -2.50 -28.57 13.79
N GLY A 104 -3.66 -28.06 14.17
CA GLY A 104 -4.97 -28.50 13.68
C GLY A 104 -5.74 -29.36 14.65
N GLN A 105 -7.04 -29.47 14.39
CA GLN A 105 -8.01 -30.06 15.32
C GLN A 105 -7.87 -31.59 15.45
N GLU A 106 -7.53 -32.27 14.36
CA GLU A 106 -7.40 -33.74 14.32
C GLU A 106 -6.17 -34.20 15.10
N ALA A 107 -5.03 -33.51 14.94
CA ALA A 107 -3.83 -33.80 15.72
C ALA A 107 -4.08 -33.57 17.23
N TRP A 108 -4.81 -32.48 17.54
CA TRP A 108 -5.22 -32.15 18.88
C TRP A 108 -6.16 -33.25 19.47
N ALA A 109 -7.20 -33.64 18.72
CA ALA A 109 -8.15 -34.68 19.16
C ALA A 109 -7.46 -36.04 19.33
N ALA A 110 -6.59 -36.42 18.41
CA ALA A 110 -5.83 -37.68 18.52
C ALA A 110 -4.90 -37.68 19.74
N TYR A 111 -4.21 -36.55 19.99
CA TYR A 111 -3.37 -36.42 21.18
C TYR A 111 -4.18 -36.53 22.46
N LEU A 112 -5.32 -35.84 22.57
CA LEU A 112 -6.21 -35.93 23.73
C LEU A 112 -6.69 -37.38 24.02
N SER A 113 -6.92 -38.15 22.95
CA SER A 113 -7.38 -39.56 23.07
C SER A 113 -6.28 -40.50 23.57
N GLN A 114 -4.98 -40.11 23.45
CA GLN A 114 -3.82 -40.91 23.84
C GLN A 114 -3.11 -40.42 25.12
N ARG A 115 -3.55 -39.31 25.71
CA ARG A 115 -2.85 -38.65 26.83
C ARG A 115 -2.55 -39.54 28.01
N ASP A 116 -3.46 -40.48 28.33
CA ASP A 116 -3.34 -41.40 29.48
C ASP A 116 -2.28 -42.50 29.26
N GLU A 117 -1.82 -42.69 28.01
CA GLU A 117 -0.88 -43.75 27.62
C GLU A 117 0.56 -43.21 27.49
N MET A 118 0.76 -41.91 27.61
CA MET A 118 2.09 -41.29 27.43
C MET A 118 2.99 -41.48 28.64
N GLN A 119 4.17 -42.07 28.40
CA GLN A 119 5.17 -42.34 29.44
C GLN A 119 6.01 -41.11 29.80
N VAL A 120 6.14 -40.12 28.91
CA VAL A 120 6.98 -38.94 29.10
C VAL A 120 6.13 -37.68 28.93
N LYS A 121 6.09 -36.89 29.99
CA LYS A 121 5.44 -35.57 29.95
C LYS A 121 6.34 -34.57 29.27
N VAL A 122 5.95 -34.13 28.08
CA VAL A 122 6.63 -33.11 27.28
C VAL A 122 5.70 -31.91 27.17
N PRO A 123 6.19 -30.67 27.32
CA PRO A 123 5.39 -29.48 27.13
C PRO A 123 4.70 -29.48 25.76
N VAL A 124 3.41 -29.20 25.76
CA VAL A 124 2.58 -29.20 24.55
C VAL A 124 2.04 -27.79 24.28
N MET A 125 2.16 -27.37 23.05
CA MET A 125 1.48 -26.20 22.52
C MET A 125 0.47 -26.63 21.46
N CYS A 126 -0.73 -26.02 21.44
CA CYS A 126 -1.70 -26.27 20.38
C CYS A 126 -2.00 -24.97 19.59
N SER A 127 -2.24 -25.12 18.30
CA SER A 127 -2.69 -24.02 17.44
C SER A 127 -3.53 -24.55 16.27
N LEU A 128 -4.27 -23.65 15.61
CA LEU A 128 -5.27 -24.02 14.61
C LEU A 128 -6.31 -25.00 15.14
N ALA A 129 -6.54 -24.97 16.44
CA ALA A 129 -7.52 -25.77 17.17
C ALA A 129 -8.66 -24.87 17.69
N ASN A 130 -9.78 -25.50 18.06
CA ASN A 130 -10.92 -24.79 18.64
C ASN A 130 -11.07 -25.15 20.12
N SER A 131 -11.71 -24.26 20.91
CA SER A 131 -12.04 -24.56 22.32
C SER A 131 -13.00 -25.73 22.46
N ASN A 132 -13.90 -25.89 21.49
CA ASN A 132 -14.85 -26.97 21.44
C ASN A 132 -14.28 -28.17 20.68
N VAL A 133 -14.27 -29.32 21.37
CA VAL A 133 -13.77 -30.60 20.86
C VAL A 133 -14.83 -31.67 20.98
N VAL A 134 -14.59 -32.73 20.25
CA VAL A 134 -15.31 -34.01 20.42
C VAL A 134 -14.26 -35.04 20.77
N ILE A 135 -14.44 -35.71 21.90
CA ILE A 135 -13.54 -36.80 22.34
C ILE A 135 -13.76 -38.01 21.46
N LEU A 136 -12.70 -38.46 20.79
CA LEU A 136 -12.78 -39.63 19.93
C LEU A 136 -13.11 -40.87 20.77
N PRO A 137 -13.97 -41.76 20.26
CA PRO A 137 -14.29 -43.00 20.98
C PRO A 137 -13.06 -43.90 21.06
N LYS A 138 -12.84 -44.52 22.23
CA LYS A 138 -11.73 -45.49 22.44
C LYS A 138 -11.98 -46.82 21.72
N ASP A 139 -13.24 -47.21 21.57
CA ASP A 139 -13.65 -48.40 20.85
C ASP A 139 -14.18 -48.07 19.47
N THR A 140 -14.08 -49.00 18.51
CA THR A 140 -14.66 -48.85 17.19
C THR A 140 -16.18 -48.65 17.31
N VAL A 141 -16.63 -47.40 17.14
CA VAL A 141 -18.06 -47.12 17.01
C VAL A 141 -18.51 -47.74 15.69
N GLU A 142 -19.48 -48.65 15.74
CA GLU A 142 -19.95 -49.43 14.58
C GLU A 142 -20.44 -48.57 13.43
N ASN A 143 -20.87 -47.33 13.70
CA ASN A 143 -21.32 -46.42 12.66
C ASN A 143 -21.04 -44.93 13.01
N LEU A 144 -19.90 -44.41 12.55
CA LEU A 144 -19.52 -42.99 12.73
C LEU A 144 -20.45 -42.01 11.99
N ASP A 145 -21.16 -42.48 10.96
CA ASP A 145 -22.06 -41.62 10.18
C ASP A 145 -23.29 -41.21 10.98
N CYS A 146 -23.72 -42.06 11.91
CA CYS A 146 -24.85 -41.79 12.79
C CYS A 146 -24.43 -41.32 14.18
N TRP A 147 -23.14 -41.25 14.45
CA TRP A 147 -22.65 -40.85 15.76
C TRP A 147 -22.90 -39.38 16.05
N MET A 148 -23.53 -39.10 17.18
CA MET A 148 -23.93 -37.77 17.60
C MET A 148 -23.20 -37.36 18.88
N PRO A 149 -21.91 -37.05 18.82
CA PRO A 149 -21.12 -36.74 19.98
C PRO A 149 -21.59 -35.46 20.69
N GLU A 150 -21.24 -35.33 21.95
CA GLU A 150 -21.42 -34.09 22.68
C GLU A 150 -20.23 -33.18 22.46
N SER A 151 -20.50 -31.85 22.44
CA SER A 151 -19.47 -30.83 22.40
C SER A 151 -18.93 -30.63 23.81
N VAL A 152 -17.61 -30.76 23.96
CA VAL A 152 -16.87 -30.49 25.18
C VAL A 152 -16.06 -29.22 24.99
N ASP A 153 -16.21 -28.24 25.87
CA ASP A 153 -15.35 -27.06 25.90
C ASP A 153 -14.16 -27.36 26.82
N ILE A 154 -12.94 -27.24 26.30
CA ILE A 154 -11.72 -27.57 27.04
C ILE A 154 -11.47 -26.64 28.24
N PHE A 155 -12.09 -25.47 28.28
CA PHE A 155 -11.95 -24.49 29.36
C PHE A 155 -13.11 -24.63 30.38
N GLU A 156 -14.36 -24.67 29.89
CA GLU A 156 -15.55 -24.69 30.72
C GLU A 156 -15.78 -26.06 31.37
N ASP A 157 -15.58 -27.14 30.62
CA ASP A 157 -15.78 -28.49 31.09
C ASP A 157 -14.57 -29.05 31.88
N HIS A 158 -13.60 -28.16 32.22
CA HIS A 158 -12.45 -28.49 33.10
C HIS A 158 -11.65 -29.73 32.67
N LEU A 159 -11.40 -29.89 31.36
CA LEU A 159 -10.48 -30.90 30.86
C LEU A 159 -9.09 -30.60 31.43
N ASP A 160 -8.70 -31.33 32.47
CA ASP A 160 -7.35 -31.22 33.00
C ASP A 160 -6.35 -31.84 32.02
N ILE A 161 -5.59 -31.02 31.37
CA ILE A 161 -4.53 -31.40 30.43
C ILE A 161 -3.23 -30.81 30.96
N PRO A 162 -2.54 -31.53 31.88
CA PRO A 162 -1.37 -31.02 32.59
C PRO A 162 -0.24 -30.62 31.64
N GLU A 163 -0.07 -31.34 30.52
CA GLU A 163 1.00 -31.15 29.54
C GLU A 163 0.76 -29.93 28.60
N LEU A 164 -0.49 -29.43 28.54
CA LEU A 164 -0.80 -28.26 27.74
C LEU A 164 -0.33 -27.00 28.47
N GLU A 165 0.82 -26.46 28.05
CA GLU A 165 1.42 -25.27 28.63
C GLU A 165 1.05 -24.02 27.85
N SER A 166 0.88 -24.11 26.50
CA SER A 166 0.52 -22.98 25.68
C SER A 166 -0.47 -23.36 24.59
N GLY A 167 -1.19 -22.35 24.07
CA GLY A 167 -2.12 -22.60 22.98
C GLY A 167 -2.74 -21.33 22.43
N PHE A 168 -2.99 -21.35 21.12
CA PHE A 168 -3.68 -20.30 20.36
C PHE A 168 -4.97 -20.92 19.81
N ILE A 169 -6.05 -20.71 20.55
CA ILE A 169 -7.29 -21.50 20.42
C ILE A 169 -8.41 -20.60 19.92
N ASN A 170 -9.02 -20.97 18.79
CA ASN A 170 -10.19 -20.28 18.26
C ASN A 170 -11.45 -20.62 19.05
N GLN A 171 -12.33 -19.65 19.18
CA GLN A 171 -13.65 -19.86 19.79
C GLN A 171 -14.74 -19.49 18.80
N TYR A 172 -15.61 -20.45 18.45
CA TYR A 172 -16.81 -20.17 17.68
C TYR A 172 -17.90 -19.57 18.56
N ASN A 173 -18.57 -18.57 18.05
CA ASN A 173 -19.69 -17.91 18.74
C ASN A 173 -21.00 -18.20 18.00
N ILE A 174 -21.58 -19.35 18.28
CA ILE A 174 -22.85 -19.76 17.66
C ILE A 174 -24.01 -18.91 18.17
N GLU A 175 -24.06 -18.62 19.47
CA GLU A 175 -25.06 -17.77 20.10
C GLU A 175 -25.11 -16.37 19.43
N GLY A 176 -23.93 -15.78 19.21
CA GLY A 176 -23.83 -14.50 18.50
C GLY A 176 -24.30 -14.57 17.04
N ASN A 177 -24.05 -15.70 16.35
CA ASN A 177 -24.58 -15.93 15.00
C ASN A 177 -26.11 -16.04 14.97
N ILE A 178 -26.70 -16.80 15.88
CA ILE A 178 -28.16 -16.94 15.99
C ILE A 178 -28.79 -15.58 16.34
N SER A 179 -28.23 -14.84 17.28
CA SER A 179 -28.67 -13.50 17.64
C SER A 179 -28.59 -12.52 16.44
N MET A 180 -27.55 -12.60 15.64
CA MET A 180 -27.41 -11.81 14.39
C MET A 180 -28.50 -12.18 13.39
N ILE A 181 -28.78 -13.48 13.20
CA ILE A 181 -29.82 -13.97 12.32
C ILE A 181 -31.20 -13.44 12.77
N GLN A 182 -31.54 -13.58 14.04
CA GLN A 182 -32.82 -13.11 14.60
C GLN A 182 -32.99 -11.59 14.46
N ALA A 183 -31.92 -10.82 14.63
CA ALA A 183 -31.96 -9.37 14.46
C ALA A 183 -32.26 -8.95 13.00
N PHE A 184 -31.71 -9.64 12.02
CA PHE A 184 -31.99 -9.38 10.61
C PHE A 184 -33.29 -10.02 10.12
N TYR A 185 -33.61 -11.21 10.61
CA TYR A 185 -34.72 -12.03 10.18
C TYR A 185 -35.58 -12.48 11.39
N PRO A 186 -36.36 -11.57 12.01
CA PRO A 186 -37.10 -11.87 13.25
C PRO A 186 -38.21 -12.91 13.08
N LYS A 187 -38.58 -13.24 11.83
CA LYS A 187 -39.56 -14.29 11.53
C LYS A 187 -38.96 -15.69 11.37
N THR A 188 -37.63 -15.82 11.54
CA THR A 188 -36.95 -17.12 11.44
C THR A 188 -37.55 -18.13 12.41
N LYS A 189 -37.83 -19.33 11.90
CA LYS A 189 -38.29 -20.47 12.64
C LYS A 189 -37.34 -21.65 12.59
N HIS A 190 -36.59 -21.75 11.51
CA HIS A 190 -35.71 -22.88 11.25
C HIS A 190 -34.30 -22.40 10.93
N ILE A 191 -33.31 -23.06 11.55
CA ILE A 191 -31.89 -22.90 11.23
C ILE A 191 -31.42 -24.18 10.53
N ALA A 192 -31.10 -24.07 9.23
CA ALA A 192 -30.52 -25.18 8.49
C ALA A 192 -29.01 -25.12 8.63
N PHE A 193 -28.42 -25.99 9.41
CA PHE A 193 -26.97 -26.03 9.62
C PHE A 193 -26.31 -27.05 8.70
N ILE A 194 -25.33 -26.60 7.92
CA ILE A 194 -24.58 -27.43 6.97
C ILE A 194 -23.21 -27.75 7.56
N SER A 195 -22.89 -29.03 7.68
CA SER A 195 -21.57 -29.51 8.08
C SER A 195 -21.09 -30.65 7.20
N ASP A 196 -19.78 -30.80 7.07
CA ASP A 196 -19.14 -31.83 6.24
C ASP A 196 -18.68 -33.05 7.04
N ASN A 197 -18.15 -34.04 6.32
CA ASN A 197 -17.56 -35.25 6.89
C ASN A 197 -16.09 -35.05 7.29
N THR A 198 -15.80 -33.94 8.01
CA THR A 198 -14.50 -33.71 8.67
C THR A 198 -14.65 -33.63 10.18
N TYR A 199 -13.58 -33.78 10.92
CA TYR A 199 -13.59 -33.56 12.37
C TYR A 199 -14.12 -32.18 12.73
N GLY A 200 -13.68 -31.15 11.98
CA GLY A 200 -14.16 -29.77 12.15
C GLY A 200 -15.67 -29.64 11.90
N GLY A 201 -16.22 -30.33 10.91
CA GLY A 201 -17.66 -30.38 10.65
C GLY A 201 -18.43 -31.02 11.79
N VAL A 202 -17.95 -32.14 12.29
CA VAL A 202 -18.58 -32.90 13.42
C VAL A 202 -18.51 -32.10 14.72
N THR A 203 -17.39 -31.51 15.07
CA THR A 203 -17.25 -30.67 16.28
C THR A 203 -18.13 -29.43 16.22
N MET A 204 -18.20 -28.77 15.07
CA MET A 204 -19.09 -27.62 14.90
C MET A 204 -20.57 -28.01 14.98
N GLN A 205 -20.95 -29.16 14.39
CA GLN A 205 -22.30 -29.68 14.52
C GLN A 205 -22.67 -29.97 15.98
N ALA A 206 -21.76 -30.60 16.75
CA ALA A 206 -21.97 -30.86 18.16
C ALA A 206 -22.15 -29.57 18.97
N LEU A 207 -21.34 -28.54 18.66
CA LEU A 207 -21.45 -27.20 19.27
C LEU A 207 -22.79 -26.52 18.91
N VAL A 208 -23.17 -26.52 17.63
CA VAL A 208 -24.46 -25.95 17.21
C VAL A 208 -25.62 -26.62 17.94
N ARG A 209 -25.62 -27.94 18.05
CA ARG A 209 -26.67 -28.66 18.82
C ARG A 209 -26.67 -28.29 20.32
N LYS A 210 -25.49 -28.08 20.93
CA LYS A 210 -25.38 -27.62 22.33
C LYS A 210 -25.97 -26.22 22.47
N GLU A 211 -25.57 -25.29 21.63
CA GLU A 211 -25.96 -23.89 21.70
C GLU A 211 -27.43 -23.65 21.33
N MET A 212 -27.97 -24.39 20.35
CA MET A 212 -29.38 -24.28 19.94
C MET A 212 -30.37 -24.64 21.07
N LYS A 213 -29.94 -25.38 22.12
CA LYS A 213 -30.77 -25.60 23.31
C LYS A 213 -31.16 -24.32 24.04
N LYS A 214 -30.39 -23.21 23.83
CA LYS A 214 -30.69 -21.86 24.36
C LYS A 214 -31.79 -21.16 23.60
N PHE A 215 -32.19 -21.65 22.42
CA PHE A 215 -33.17 -21.05 21.51
C PHE A 215 -34.33 -22.03 21.23
N PRO A 216 -35.18 -22.32 22.24
CA PRO A 216 -36.22 -23.36 22.13
C PRO A 216 -37.31 -23.04 21.08
N ASP A 217 -37.44 -21.78 20.64
CA ASP A 217 -38.39 -21.36 19.62
C ASP A 217 -37.87 -21.55 18.18
N LEU A 218 -36.64 -22.05 18.03
CA LEU A 218 -36.00 -22.29 16.73
C LEU A 218 -35.77 -23.77 16.53
N ASP A 219 -36.23 -24.31 15.41
CA ASP A 219 -35.95 -25.68 15.00
C ASP A 219 -34.59 -25.78 14.30
N LEU A 220 -33.80 -26.77 14.65
CA LEU A 220 -32.52 -27.08 14.01
C LEU A 220 -32.69 -28.16 12.95
N ILE A 221 -32.40 -27.86 11.70
CA ILE A 221 -32.34 -28.80 10.59
C ILE A 221 -30.86 -29.11 10.33
N LEU A 222 -30.43 -30.34 10.56
CA LEU A 222 -29.03 -30.76 10.36
C LEU A 222 -28.83 -31.31 8.94
N MET A 223 -27.94 -30.69 8.20
CA MET A 223 -27.47 -31.13 6.89
C MET A 223 -26.06 -31.67 7.03
N ASP A 224 -25.94 -32.95 7.32
CA ASP A 224 -24.72 -33.63 7.73
C ASP A 224 -24.06 -34.35 6.57
N GLY A 225 -22.87 -33.89 6.18
CA GLY A 225 -22.07 -34.44 5.09
C GLY A 225 -21.58 -35.88 5.33
N ARG A 226 -21.70 -36.43 6.56
CA ARG A 226 -21.46 -37.84 6.83
C ARG A 226 -22.58 -38.72 6.25
N ARG A 227 -23.77 -38.15 6.04
CA ARG A 227 -24.99 -38.85 5.60
C ARG A 227 -25.48 -38.37 4.22
N HIS A 228 -24.96 -37.29 3.75
CA HIS A 228 -25.35 -36.65 2.50
C HIS A 228 -24.18 -36.52 1.55
N SER A 229 -24.43 -36.81 0.27
CA SER A 229 -23.57 -36.42 -0.82
C SER A 229 -23.91 -34.97 -1.26
N ILE A 230 -23.06 -34.37 -2.07
CA ILE A 230 -23.36 -33.06 -2.68
C ILE A 230 -24.68 -33.05 -3.44
N TYR A 231 -25.04 -34.16 -4.06
CA TYR A 231 -26.28 -34.27 -4.84
C TYR A 231 -27.51 -34.32 -3.94
N THR A 232 -27.47 -35.14 -2.89
CA THR A 232 -28.60 -35.31 -1.96
C THR A 232 -28.82 -34.05 -1.12
N ILE A 233 -27.76 -33.37 -0.68
CA ILE A 233 -27.89 -32.15 0.10
C ILE A 233 -28.47 -30.98 -0.73
N VAL A 234 -28.15 -30.89 -2.01
CA VAL A 234 -28.75 -29.89 -2.91
C VAL A 234 -30.25 -30.12 -3.07
N GLU A 235 -30.71 -31.36 -3.16
CA GLU A 235 -32.14 -31.66 -3.21
C GLU A 235 -32.87 -31.33 -1.90
N GLU A 236 -32.26 -31.62 -0.75
CA GLU A 236 -32.84 -31.25 0.56
C GLU A 236 -32.90 -29.73 0.75
N LEU A 237 -31.86 -29.03 0.34
CA LEU A 237 -31.82 -27.55 0.38
C LEU A 237 -32.99 -26.90 -0.37
N ARG A 238 -33.42 -27.50 -1.49
CA ARG A 238 -34.60 -27.04 -2.28
C ARG A 238 -35.91 -27.24 -1.56
N GLN A 239 -35.96 -28.14 -0.57
CA GLN A 239 -37.17 -28.52 0.16
C GLN A 239 -37.24 -27.88 1.55
N LEU A 240 -36.34 -26.94 1.88
CA LEU A 240 -36.32 -26.25 3.16
C LEU A 240 -37.67 -25.52 3.40
N PRO A 241 -38.20 -25.59 4.65
CA PRO A 241 -39.44 -24.91 4.98
C PRO A 241 -39.32 -23.38 4.93
N GLU A 242 -40.46 -22.72 4.85
CA GLU A 242 -40.49 -21.25 4.91
C GLU A 242 -39.90 -20.73 6.23
N ASN A 243 -39.39 -19.50 6.23
CA ASN A 243 -38.73 -18.86 7.37
C ASN A 243 -37.48 -19.62 7.86
N THR A 244 -36.80 -20.30 6.95
CA THR A 244 -35.49 -20.89 7.21
C THR A 244 -34.38 -19.91 6.92
N VAL A 245 -33.34 -19.92 7.74
CA VAL A 245 -32.04 -19.29 7.49
C VAL A 245 -30.95 -20.36 7.50
N ILE A 246 -30.05 -20.30 6.56
CA ILE A 246 -28.94 -21.27 6.46
C ILE A 246 -27.75 -20.78 7.30
N LEU A 247 -27.18 -21.68 8.10
CA LEU A 247 -25.91 -21.48 8.79
C LEU A 247 -24.86 -22.42 8.18
N VAL A 248 -23.95 -21.87 7.37
CA VAL A 248 -22.95 -22.65 6.65
C VAL A 248 -21.73 -22.87 7.54
N GLY A 249 -21.52 -24.08 8.02
CA GLY A 249 -20.31 -24.48 8.76
C GLY A 249 -19.13 -24.69 7.81
N THR A 250 -18.96 -25.92 7.35
CA THR A 250 -17.93 -26.33 6.39
C THR A 250 -18.52 -27.30 5.37
N TRP A 251 -17.95 -27.35 4.17
CA TRP A 251 -18.25 -28.37 3.17
C TRP A 251 -17.01 -28.67 2.33
N ARG A 252 -16.20 -29.62 2.74
CA ARG A 252 -14.98 -30.07 2.06
C ARG A 252 -15.06 -31.51 1.61
N VAL A 253 -15.63 -32.36 2.47
CA VAL A 253 -15.70 -33.81 2.27
C VAL A 253 -17.13 -34.26 2.56
N ASP A 254 -17.71 -35.08 1.69
CA ASP A 254 -19.04 -35.64 1.87
C ASP A 254 -18.99 -37.15 2.26
N MET A 255 -20.14 -37.81 2.29
CA MET A 255 -20.26 -39.25 2.63
C MET A 255 -19.50 -40.18 1.67
N ASN A 256 -19.23 -39.72 0.46
CA ASN A 256 -18.48 -40.48 -0.55
C ASN A 256 -16.96 -40.20 -0.49
N GLU A 257 -16.50 -39.48 0.53
CA GLU A 257 -15.13 -39.06 0.71
C GLU A 257 -14.60 -38.19 -0.47
N GLY A 258 -15.52 -37.66 -1.29
CA GLY A 258 -15.21 -36.74 -2.35
C GLY A 258 -14.69 -35.41 -1.76
N TYR A 259 -13.52 -34.97 -2.22
CA TYR A 259 -12.97 -33.71 -1.78
C TYR A 259 -13.51 -32.58 -2.66
N PHE A 260 -14.36 -31.73 -2.10
CA PHE A 260 -14.98 -30.61 -2.80
C PHE A 260 -14.35 -29.29 -2.43
N MET A 261 -13.94 -28.56 -3.45
CA MET A 261 -13.56 -27.16 -3.30
C MET A 261 -14.80 -26.25 -3.42
N ARG A 262 -14.59 -24.98 -3.78
CA ARG A 262 -15.65 -23.98 -3.89
C ARG A 262 -16.88 -24.39 -4.70
N ASN A 263 -16.73 -25.30 -5.67
CA ASN A 263 -17.82 -25.67 -6.60
C ASN A 263 -19.05 -26.26 -5.88
N ALA A 264 -18.86 -27.03 -4.82
CA ALA A 264 -19.98 -27.60 -4.06
C ALA A 264 -20.81 -26.52 -3.36
N THR A 265 -20.15 -25.57 -2.73
CA THR A 265 -20.85 -24.45 -2.07
C THR A 265 -21.56 -23.52 -3.07
N TYR A 266 -21.07 -23.41 -4.30
CA TYR A 266 -21.78 -22.71 -5.39
C TYR A 266 -23.06 -23.46 -5.80
N ALA A 267 -23.01 -24.79 -5.94
CA ALA A 267 -24.20 -25.58 -6.26
C ALA A 267 -25.29 -25.47 -5.18
N MET A 268 -24.89 -25.46 -3.91
CA MET A 268 -25.80 -25.25 -2.77
C MET A 268 -26.41 -23.84 -2.79
N MET A 269 -25.60 -22.81 -3.06
CA MET A 269 -26.05 -21.43 -3.19
C MET A 269 -27.07 -21.28 -4.31
N GLU A 270 -26.80 -21.86 -5.48
CA GLU A 270 -27.72 -21.84 -6.62
C GLU A 270 -29.03 -22.57 -6.35
N ALA A 271 -29.01 -23.60 -5.48
CA ALA A 271 -30.21 -24.31 -5.07
C ALA A 271 -31.11 -23.51 -4.13
N THR A 272 -30.56 -22.47 -3.47
CA THR A 272 -31.24 -21.68 -2.44
C THR A 272 -31.10 -20.16 -2.64
N PRO A 273 -31.44 -19.62 -3.81
CA PRO A 273 -31.14 -18.21 -4.15
C PRO A 273 -31.94 -17.19 -3.31
N THR A 274 -33.03 -17.62 -2.68
CA THR A 274 -33.92 -16.79 -1.87
C THR A 274 -33.80 -17.01 -0.37
N ILE A 275 -32.94 -17.93 0.07
CA ILE A 275 -32.75 -18.24 1.49
C ILE A 275 -31.46 -17.55 1.97
N PRO A 276 -31.53 -16.67 2.97
CA PRO A 276 -30.34 -16.00 3.48
C PRO A 276 -29.40 -17.00 4.16
N ALA A 277 -28.09 -16.81 3.94
CA ALA A 277 -27.05 -17.67 4.51
C ALA A 277 -26.07 -16.86 5.36
N PHE A 278 -25.74 -17.40 6.53
CA PHE A 278 -24.74 -16.89 7.45
C PHE A 278 -23.67 -17.99 7.71
N THR A 279 -22.57 -17.63 8.33
CA THR A 279 -21.50 -18.60 8.64
C THR A 279 -20.85 -18.30 9.98
N PRO A 280 -20.58 -19.32 10.82
CA PRO A 280 -19.79 -19.16 12.04
C PRO A 280 -18.28 -19.19 11.79
N SER A 281 -17.87 -19.38 10.52
CA SER A 281 -16.48 -19.44 10.07
C SER A 281 -16.27 -18.50 8.87
N SER A 282 -15.11 -18.49 8.25
CA SER A 282 -14.88 -17.72 7.02
C SER A 282 -15.35 -18.42 5.74
N VAL A 283 -15.91 -19.62 5.86
CA VAL A 283 -16.41 -20.39 4.71
C VAL A 283 -17.61 -19.68 4.09
N SER A 284 -17.65 -19.60 2.78
CA SER A 284 -18.71 -18.96 1.98
C SER A 284 -18.82 -17.43 2.11
N LEU A 285 -18.06 -16.79 2.98
CA LEU A 285 -18.10 -15.32 3.13
C LEU A 285 -17.75 -14.61 1.83
N GLY A 286 -18.61 -13.70 1.42
CA GLY A 286 -18.39 -12.87 0.23
C GLY A 286 -18.94 -13.41 -1.08
N TYR A 287 -19.42 -14.65 -1.12
CA TYR A 287 -20.12 -15.17 -2.30
C TYR A 287 -21.49 -15.78 -1.97
N TRP A 288 -21.65 -16.51 -0.87
CA TRP A 288 -22.92 -17.07 -0.40
C TRP A 288 -23.34 -16.46 0.94
N ALA A 289 -22.54 -16.64 2.00
CA ALA A 289 -22.85 -16.10 3.31
C ALA A 289 -22.80 -14.56 3.35
N ILE A 290 -23.83 -13.97 3.91
CA ILE A 290 -23.96 -12.53 4.17
C ILE A 290 -22.89 -12.08 5.17
N GLY A 291 -22.61 -12.93 6.15
CA GLY A 291 -21.63 -12.70 7.20
C GLY A 291 -21.82 -13.63 8.37
N GLY A 292 -21.32 -13.23 9.53
CA GLY A 292 -21.44 -13.98 10.77
C GLY A 292 -20.59 -13.44 11.89
N VAL A 293 -20.64 -14.10 13.03
CA VAL A 293 -19.71 -13.88 14.14
C VAL A 293 -18.63 -14.94 14.05
N LEU A 294 -17.46 -14.54 13.57
CA LEU A 294 -16.36 -15.41 13.16
C LEU A 294 -15.19 -15.29 14.13
N PRO A 295 -14.39 -16.35 14.36
CA PRO A 295 -13.11 -16.21 15.03
C PRO A 295 -12.22 -15.19 14.30
N ASP A 296 -11.45 -14.42 15.05
CA ASP A 296 -10.52 -13.44 14.46
C ASP A 296 -9.25 -14.16 13.97
N TYR A 297 -9.35 -14.85 12.84
CA TYR A 297 -8.25 -15.61 12.20
C TYR A 297 -7.06 -14.72 11.92
N ARG A 298 -6.20 -14.51 12.91
CA ARG A 298 -4.94 -13.79 12.81
C ARG A 298 -3.76 -14.74 12.63
N LYS A 299 -2.66 -14.20 12.16
CA LYS A 299 -1.40 -14.96 12.13
C LYS A 299 -0.90 -15.14 13.56
N VAL A 300 -0.63 -16.38 13.94
CA VAL A 300 -0.18 -16.74 15.28
C VAL A 300 1.23 -17.34 15.32
N GLY A 301 1.85 -17.59 14.15
CA GLY A 301 3.16 -18.24 14.07
C GLY A 301 4.25 -17.49 14.85
N GLY A 302 4.29 -16.16 14.76
CA GLY A 302 5.23 -15.36 15.53
C GLY A 302 5.02 -15.44 17.05
N GLU A 303 3.75 -15.45 17.51
CA GLU A 303 3.41 -15.61 18.93
C GLU A 303 3.77 -17.03 19.43
N MET A 304 3.56 -18.05 18.59
CA MET A 304 3.98 -19.42 18.87
C MET A 304 5.50 -19.52 19.04
N ALA A 305 6.28 -18.79 18.21
CA ALA A 305 7.73 -18.75 18.32
C ALA A 305 8.19 -18.13 19.65
N MET A 306 7.56 -17.02 20.07
CA MET A 306 7.82 -16.42 21.38
C MET A 306 7.54 -17.38 22.53
N GLU A 307 6.42 -18.08 22.47
CA GLU A 307 6.06 -19.09 23.48
C GLU A 307 7.04 -20.26 23.49
N SER A 308 7.48 -20.75 22.33
CA SER A 308 8.51 -21.79 22.24
C SER A 308 9.83 -21.38 22.89
N ILE A 309 10.26 -20.13 22.67
CA ILE A 309 11.46 -19.58 23.34
C ILE A 309 11.24 -19.43 24.85
N ARG A 310 10.06 -18.98 25.29
CA ARG A 310 9.72 -18.89 26.71
C ARG A 310 9.82 -20.25 27.39
N MET A 311 9.19 -21.28 26.82
CA MET A 311 9.24 -22.64 27.34
C MET A 311 10.67 -23.22 27.41
N ASP A 312 11.54 -22.80 26.49
CA ASP A 312 12.95 -23.19 26.49
C ASP A 312 13.78 -22.49 27.57
N GLN A 313 13.51 -21.20 27.80
CA GLN A 313 14.28 -20.35 28.73
C GLN A 313 13.78 -20.48 30.18
N HIS A 314 12.50 -20.81 30.37
CA HIS A 314 11.83 -20.89 31.66
C HIS A 314 11.09 -22.20 31.82
N PRO A 315 11.78 -23.36 31.83
CA PRO A 315 11.14 -24.66 31.95
C PRO A 315 10.50 -24.87 33.35
N GLU A 316 10.82 -24.02 34.32
CA GLU A 316 10.22 -23.97 35.64
C GLU A 316 8.84 -23.30 35.68
N ASP A 317 8.50 -22.50 34.64
CA ASP A 317 7.20 -21.85 34.53
C ASP A 317 6.18 -22.81 33.94
N THR A 318 5.49 -23.54 34.81
CA THR A 318 4.39 -24.48 34.45
C THR A 318 3.04 -23.78 34.33
N GLY A 319 3.02 -22.44 34.26
CA GLY A 319 1.82 -21.66 34.06
C GLY A 319 1.19 -21.96 32.69
N LYS A 320 -0.15 -22.10 32.63
CA LYS A 320 -0.85 -22.27 31.35
C LYS A 320 -1.00 -20.95 30.62
N HIS A 321 -0.33 -20.80 29.50
CA HIS A 321 -0.37 -19.61 28.63
C HIS A 321 -1.31 -19.84 27.43
N LEU A 322 -2.62 -19.88 27.70
CA LEU A 322 -3.64 -20.14 26.70
C LEU A 322 -4.23 -18.81 26.20
N SER A 323 -4.04 -18.51 24.92
CA SER A 323 -4.60 -17.36 24.23
C SER A 323 -5.87 -17.75 23.49
N ILE A 324 -7.01 -17.31 23.98
CA ILE A 324 -8.29 -17.50 23.31
C ILE A 324 -8.41 -16.42 22.22
N ILE A 325 -8.52 -16.86 20.97
CA ILE A 325 -8.77 -15.99 19.83
C ILE A 325 -10.27 -15.74 19.76
N GLY A 326 -10.67 -14.55 20.22
CA GLY A 326 -12.06 -14.14 20.27
C GLY A 326 -12.72 -14.03 18.90
N SER A 327 -14.04 -13.85 18.91
CA SER A 327 -14.83 -13.71 17.69
C SER A 327 -15.13 -12.25 17.39
N LYS A 328 -15.29 -11.93 16.10
CA LYS A 328 -15.75 -10.62 15.62
C LYS A 328 -16.93 -10.78 14.66
N ALA A 329 -17.83 -9.81 14.69
CA ALA A 329 -18.95 -9.75 13.73
C ALA A 329 -18.46 -9.16 12.41
N VAL A 330 -18.65 -9.91 11.33
CA VAL A 330 -18.21 -9.53 9.98
C VAL A 330 -19.37 -9.69 9.01
N LEU A 331 -19.60 -8.68 8.17
CA LEU A 331 -20.60 -8.73 7.09
C LEU A 331 -19.97 -8.36 5.76
N ASP A 332 -20.36 -9.03 4.68
CA ASP A 332 -20.00 -8.67 3.32
C ASP A 332 -20.82 -7.47 2.84
N SER A 333 -20.18 -6.37 2.50
CA SER A 333 -20.83 -5.12 2.10
C SER A 333 -21.71 -5.27 0.86
N ARG A 334 -21.34 -6.16 -0.08
CA ARG A 334 -22.10 -6.40 -1.31
C ARG A 334 -23.35 -7.22 -0.99
N LYS A 335 -23.22 -8.27 -0.16
CA LYS A 335 -24.33 -9.11 0.27
C LYS A 335 -25.30 -8.34 1.17
N VAL A 336 -24.83 -7.51 2.07
CA VAL A 336 -25.68 -6.60 2.87
C VAL A 336 -26.54 -5.73 1.97
N LYS A 337 -25.95 -5.17 0.92
CA LYS A 337 -26.68 -4.35 -0.07
C LYS A 337 -27.65 -5.19 -0.92
N GLU A 338 -27.24 -6.38 -1.37
CA GLU A 338 -28.04 -7.31 -2.16
C GLU A 338 -29.31 -7.75 -1.41
N TRP A 339 -29.17 -8.05 -0.11
CA TRP A 339 -30.27 -8.48 0.76
C TRP A 339 -31.02 -7.31 1.43
N GLY A 340 -30.67 -6.06 1.14
CA GLY A 340 -31.34 -4.87 1.70
C GLY A 340 -31.22 -4.77 3.23
N LEU A 341 -30.13 -5.28 3.83
CA LEU A 341 -29.95 -5.31 5.27
C LEU A 341 -29.32 -4.00 5.78
N HIS A 342 -29.66 -3.64 7.00
CA HIS A 342 -29.11 -2.48 7.69
C HIS A 342 -28.31 -2.93 8.93
N PRO A 343 -26.95 -2.86 8.91
CA PRO A 343 -26.13 -3.29 10.05
C PRO A 343 -26.43 -2.56 11.36
N SER A 344 -27.09 -1.41 11.31
CA SER A 344 -27.48 -0.62 12.48
C SER A 344 -28.52 -1.30 13.38
N VAL A 345 -29.18 -2.35 12.92
CA VAL A 345 -30.12 -3.12 13.75
C VAL A 345 -29.40 -4.04 14.76
N LEU A 346 -28.10 -4.28 14.54
CA LEU A 346 -27.31 -5.14 15.40
C LEU A 346 -26.86 -4.39 16.66
N PRO A 347 -26.93 -5.02 17.85
CA PRO A 347 -26.54 -4.40 19.13
C PRO A 347 -25.02 -4.31 19.35
N PHE A 348 -24.22 -4.76 18.39
CA PHE A 348 -22.75 -4.81 18.46
C PHE A 348 -22.08 -4.26 17.19
N LYS A 349 -20.81 -3.90 17.31
CA LYS A 349 -20.04 -3.39 16.17
C LYS A 349 -19.77 -4.48 15.15
N VAL A 350 -19.91 -4.13 13.87
CA VAL A 350 -19.69 -5.03 12.74
C VAL A 350 -18.59 -4.49 11.85
N GLN A 351 -17.71 -5.36 11.42
CA GLN A 351 -16.70 -5.08 10.39
C GLN A 351 -17.30 -5.38 9.01
N LEU A 352 -17.39 -4.36 8.15
CA LEU A 352 -17.78 -4.55 6.75
C LEU A 352 -16.54 -4.92 5.93
N VAL A 353 -16.60 -6.07 5.26
CA VAL A 353 -15.58 -6.54 4.32
C VAL A 353 -16.07 -6.41 2.88
N ASN A 354 -15.16 -6.57 1.91
CA ASN A 354 -15.45 -6.49 0.48
C ASN A 354 -16.20 -5.20 0.08
N GLN A 355 -15.90 -4.11 0.77
CA GLN A 355 -16.42 -2.80 0.38
C GLN A 355 -15.95 -2.46 -1.03
N PRO A 356 -16.83 -1.95 -1.90
CA PRO A 356 -16.41 -1.49 -3.20
C PRO A 356 -15.34 -0.41 -3.03
N VAL A 357 -14.25 -0.55 -3.74
CA VAL A 357 -13.18 0.44 -3.74
C VAL A 357 -13.77 1.77 -4.21
N SER A 358 -13.61 2.83 -3.44
CA SER A 358 -14.10 4.15 -3.86
C SER A 358 -13.43 4.58 -5.17
N PHE A 359 -14.15 5.33 -6.00
CA PHE A 359 -13.60 5.89 -7.25
C PHE A 359 -12.25 6.58 -7.01
N TYR A 360 -12.15 7.33 -5.92
CA TYR A 360 -10.91 8.00 -5.54
C TYR A 360 -9.77 7.02 -5.27
N GLN A 361 -10.01 5.95 -4.51
CA GLN A 361 -8.98 4.93 -4.22
C GLN A 361 -8.56 4.16 -5.47
N GLN A 362 -9.52 3.85 -6.35
CA GLN A 362 -9.26 3.12 -7.59
C GLN A 362 -8.43 3.93 -8.58
N TYR A 363 -8.66 5.26 -8.67
CA TYR A 363 -8.03 6.15 -9.65
C TYR A 363 -7.08 7.18 -9.02
N THR A 364 -6.59 6.92 -7.82
CA THR A 364 -5.72 7.85 -7.07
C THR A 364 -4.53 8.32 -7.92
N TYR A 365 -3.80 7.42 -8.54
CA TYR A 365 -2.63 7.76 -9.37
C TYR A 365 -3.01 8.55 -10.62
N GLN A 366 -4.11 8.20 -11.27
CA GLN A 366 -4.62 8.91 -12.46
C GLN A 366 -5.08 10.32 -12.10
N ILE A 367 -5.77 10.48 -10.96
CA ILE A 367 -6.21 11.79 -10.48
C ILE A 367 -4.99 12.67 -10.18
N TRP A 368 -4.01 12.17 -9.43
CA TRP A 368 -2.81 12.94 -9.12
C TRP A 368 -1.97 13.26 -10.35
N SER A 369 -1.86 12.35 -11.32
CA SER A 369 -1.15 12.60 -12.58
C SER A 369 -1.88 13.65 -13.42
N ALA A 370 -3.21 13.62 -13.50
CA ALA A 370 -4.00 14.65 -14.18
C ALA A 370 -3.87 16.02 -13.50
N CYS A 371 -3.90 16.08 -12.18
CA CYS A 371 -3.64 17.32 -11.44
C CYS A 371 -2.23 17.88 -11.69
N ALA A 372 -1.21 17.03 -11.67
CA ALA A 372 0.16 17.44 -11.97
C ALA A 372 0.29 18.00 -13.40
N LEU A 373 -0.28 17.31 -14.38
CA LEU A 373 -0.30 17.77 -15.77
C LEU A 373 -1.02 19.11 -15.90
N PHE A 374 -2.16 19.28 -15.24
CA PHE A 374 -2.89 20.54 -15.23
C PHE A 374 -2.06 21.69 -14.65
N VAL A 375 -1.37 21.47 -13.54
CA VAL A 375 -0.47 22.46 -12.94
C VAL A 375 0.67 22.85 -13.91
N ILE A 376 1.28 21.86 -14.58
CA ILE A 376 2.34 22.10 -15.56
C ILE A 376 1.82 22.95 -16.74
N LEU A 377 0.62 22.64 -17.25
CA LEU A 377 -0.01 23.41 -18.34
C LEU A 377 -0.32 24.85 -17.92
N VAL A 378 -0.84 25.05 -16.70
CA VAL A 378 -1.11 26.40 -16.16
C VAL A 378 0.19 27.18 -16.00
N LEU A 379 1.23 26.56 -15.44
CA LEU A 379 2.55 27.21 -15.33
C LEU A 379 3.13 27.55 -16.70
N GLY A 380 3.03 26.64 -17.65
CA GLY A 380 3.45 26.89 -19.04
C GLY A 380 2.70 28.06 -19.67
N LEU A 381 1.39 28.14 -19.47
CA LEU A 381 0.56 29.25 -19.93
C LEU A 381 0.97 30.59 -19.29
N CYS A 382 1.16 30.58 -17.95
CA CYS A 382 1.62 31.76 -17.23
C CYS A 382 2.99 32.26 -17.71
N ILE A 383 3.95 31.37 -17.93
CA ILE A 383 5.27 31.68 -18.46
C ILE A 383 5.14 32.24 -19.88
N SER A 384 4.33 31.61 -20.74
CA SER A 384 4.09 32.07 -22.11
C SER A 384 3.50 33.48 -22.15
N LEU A 385 2.46 33.73 -21.32
CA LEU A 385 1.87 35.07 -21.22
C LEU A 385 2.86 36.11 -20.70
N PHE A 386 3.67 35.73 -19.68
CA PHE A 386 4.71 36.63 -19.18
C PHE A 386 5.72 37.02 -20.26
N TYR A 387 6.22 36.06 -21.04
CA TYR A 387 7.14 36.34 -22.14
C TYR A 387 6.47 37.13 -23.26
N TYR A 388 5.20 36.84 -23.57
CA TYR A 388 4.43 37.60 -24.56
C TYR A 388 4.32 39.07 -24.18
N PHE A 389 3.90 39.40 -22.96
CA PHE A 389 3.79 40.78 -22.50
C PHE A 389 5.14 41.48 -22.40
N ARG A 390 6.17 40.78 -21.94
CA ARG A 390 7.53 41.28 -21.86
C ARG A 390 8.08 41.63 -23.26
N THR A 391 7.91 40.74 -24.22
CA THR A 391 8.37 40.94 -25.61
C THR A 391 7.61 42.08 -26.27
N LYS A 392 6.29 42.17 -26.06
CA LYS A 392 5.46 43.27 -26.54
C LYS A 392 5.96 44.61 -26.00
N ARG A 393 6.20 44.72 -24.72
CA ARG A 393 6.70 45.92 -24.06
C ARG A 393 8.07 46.33 -24.60
N LEU A 394 9.01 45.41 -24.74
CA LEU A 394 10.34 45.67 -25.31
C LEU A 394 10.24 46.14 -26.75
N LYS A 395 9.33 45.58 -27.56
CA LYS A 395 9.08 46.02 -28.94
C LYS A 395 8.57 47.45 -28.98
N ASP A 396 7.63 47.81 -28.12
CA ASP A 396 7.07 49.14 -28.04
C ASP A 396 8.13 50.16 -27.59
N GLU A 397 8.98 49.81 -26.61
CA GLU A 397 10.12 50.65 -26.19
C GLU A 397 11.17 50.80 -27.30
N LEU A 398 11.47 49.74 -28.05
CA LEU A 398 12.40 49.80 -29.19
C LEU A 398 11.87 50.69 -30.30
N LEU A 399 10.59 50.57 -30.69
CA LEU A 399 9.96 51.41 -31.70
C LEU A 399 9.99 52.90 -31.30
N LYS A 400 9.75 53.20 -30.02
CA LYS A 400 9.86 54.56 -29.50
C LYS A 400 11.30 55.08 -29.59
N SER A 401 12.29 54.29 -29.14
CA SER A 401 13.70 54.65 -29.19
C SER A 401 14.19 54.87 -30.64
N GLU A 402 13.76 54.01 -31.58
CA GLU A 402 14.08 54.14 -33.00
C GLU A 402 13.51 55.45 -33.57
N LYS A 403 12.26 55.80 -33.24
CA LYS A 403 11.64 57.07 -33.67
C LYS A 403 12.39 58.28 -33.10
N ASP A 404 12.73 58.22 -31.80
CA ASP A 404 13.47 59.33 -31.16
C ASP A 404 14.88 59.52 -31.78
N LEU A 405 15.56 58.36 -32.04
CA LEU A 405 16.87 58.38 -32.71
C LEU A 405 16.77 58.97 -34.14
N ARG A 406 15.74 58.61 -34.91
CA ARG A 406 15.51 59.14 -36.26
C ARG A 406 15.30 60.62 -36.22
N VAL A 407 14.46 61.10 -35.30
CA VAL A 407 14.25 62.57 -35.15
C VAL A 407 15.55 63.29 -34.77
N ALA A 408 16.34 62.72 -33.85
CA ALA A 408 17.62 63.29 -33.46
C ALA A 408 18.63 63.35 -34.66
N LYS A 409 18.66 62.26 -35.45
CA LYS A 409 19.48 62.16 -36.64
C LYS A 409 19.09 63.22 -37.68
N ASP A 410 17.79 63.35 -38.01
CA ASP A 410 17.29 64.34 -38.99
C ASP A 410 17.62 65.75 -38.55
N ARG A 411 17.50 66.08 -37.27
CA ARG A 411 17.91 67.39 -36.72
C ARG A 411 19.42 67.65 -36.86
N ALA A 412 20.24 66.62 -36.57
CA ALA A 412 21.68 66.70 -36.66
C ALA A 412 22.13 66.90 -38.14
N GLU A 413 21.52 66.18 -39.09
CA GLU A 413 21.79 66.32 -40.52
C GLU A 413 21.38 67.69 -41.03
N GLU A 414 20.20 68.22 -40.65
CA GLU A 414 19.74 69.55 -41.03
C GLU A 414 20.65 70.63 -40.44
N SER A 415 21.06 70.54 -39.18
CA SER A 415 22.02 71.46 -38.57
C SER A 415 23.36 71.43 -39.29
N ASN A 416 23.84 70.25 -39.67
CA ASN A 416 25.11 70.10 -40.39
C ASN A 416 25.03 70.69 -41.81
N ARG A 417 23.87 70.51 -42.50
CA ARG A 417 23.58 71.09 -43.80
C ARG A 417 23.54 72.63 -43.72
N LEU A 418 22.84 73.18 -42.75
CA LEU A 418 22.78 74.65 -42.54
C LEU A 418 24.15 75.20 -42.22
N LYS A 419 24.97 74.56 -41.40
CA LYS A 419 26.34 74.96 -41.08
C LYS A 419 27.23 74.95 -42.32
N SER A 420 27.11 73.89 -43.15
CA SER A 420 27.91 73.82 -44.41
C SER A 420 27.51 74.93 -45.40
N ALA A 421 26.19 75.18 -45.56
CA ALA A 421 25.69 76.24 -46.42
C ALA A 421 26.12 77.61 -45.90
N PHE A 422 26.09 77.85 -44.61
CA PHE A 422 26.55 79.05 -43.96
C PHE A 422 28.04 79.29 -44.26
N LEU A 423 28.93 78.31 -44.06
CA LEU A 423 30.37 78.42 -44.34
C LEU A 423 30.65 78.71 -45.79
N ALA A 424 29.90 78.05 -46.70
CA ALA A 424 30.05 78.31 -48.15
C ALA A 424 29.68 79.76 -48.53
N ASN A 425 28.54 80.28 -48.05
CA ASN A 425 28.09 81.63 -48.26
C ASN A 425 29.10 82.69 -47.68
N MET A 426 29.54 82.41 -46.42
CA MET A 426 30.53 83.27 -45.77
C MET A 426 31.84 83.36 -46.57
N SER A 427 32.30 82.19 -47.07
CA SER A 427 33.52 82.18 -47.92
C SER A 427 33.36 83.08 -49.18
N HIS A 428 32.15 83.06 -49.77
CA HIS A 428 31.87 83.90 -50.96
C HIS A 428 31.80 85.40 -50.60
N GLU A 429 31.07 85.73 -49.52
CA GLU A 429 30.90 87.10 -49.04
C GLU A 429 32.24 87.72 -48.56
N ILE A 430 33.18 86.97 -48.04
CA ILE A 430 34.55 87.40 -47.69
C ILE A 430 35.41 87.58 -48.90
N ARG A 431 35.34 86.70 -49.90
CA ARG A 431 36.20 86.68 -51.05
C ARG A 431 35.99 87.93 -51.96
N THR A 432 34.74 88.34 -52.12
CA THR A 432 34.38 89.49 -53.02
C THR A 432 35.03 90.80 -52.59
N PRO A 433 34.86 91.29 -51.34
CA PRO A 433 35.52 92.52 -50.89
C PRO A 433 37.04 92.36 -50.83
N LEU A 434 37.56 91.17 -50.44
CA LEU A 434 38.98 90.89 -50.37
C LEU A 434 39.63 91.02 -51.76
N ASN A 435 39.02 90.38 -52.79
CA ASN A 435 39.53 90.55 -54.19
C ASN A 435 39.50 91.98 -54.67
N SER A 436 38.48 92.78 -54.30
CA SER A 436 38.41 94.17 -54.61
C SER A 436 39.54 94.99 -53.95
N ILE A 437 39.78 94.67 -52.63
CA ILE A 437 40.89 95.31 -51.89
C ILE A 437 42.23 95.00 -52.56
N VAL A 438 42.54 93.73 -52.83
CA VAL A 438 43.77 93.26 -53.44
C VAL A 438 43.90 93.86 -54.85
N GLY A 439 42.88 93.68 -55.69
CA GLY A 439 42.93 94.18 -57.07
C GLY A 439 43.15 95.70 -57.19
N PHE A 440 42.47 96.52 -56.40
CA PHE A 440 42.67 97.96 -56.44
C PHE A 440 43.96 98.38 -55.70
N SER A 441 44.45 97.69 -54.75
CA SER A 441 45.76 97.87 -54.12
C SER A 441 46.90 97.63 -55.12
N ASP A 442 46.80 96.56 -55.95
CA ASP A 442 47.76 96.25 -57.02
C ASP A 442 47.79 97.32 -58.06
N VAL A 443 46.60 97.85 -58.46
CA VAL A 443 46.51 98.95 -59.41
C VAL A 443 47.18 100.24 -58.87
N LEU A 444 46.98 100.54 -57.58
CA LEU A 444 47.68 101.66 -56.93
C LEU A 444 49.19 101.50 -56.88
N ALA A 445 49.68 100.28 -56.65
CA ALA A 445 51.10 99.93 -56.56
C ALA A 445 51.82 99.98 -57.91
N MET A 446 51.14 99.78 -59.06
CA MET A 446 51.72 99.87 -60.42
C MET A 446 52.05 101.27 -60.88
N GLY A 447 51.55 102.25 -60.20
CA GLY A 447 51.82 103.69 -60.55
C GLY A 447 51.23 104.05 -61.88
N GLY A 448 51.09 105.32 -62.17
CA GLY A 448 50.63 105.96 -63.48
C GLY A 448 49.18 106.46 -63.48
N SER A 449 48.48 106.28 -62.31
CA SER A 449 47.09 106.76 -62.10
C SER A 449 47.11 108.29 -61.77
N THR A 450 46.10 108.96 -62.21
CA THR A 450 45.88 110.41 -61.88
C THR A 450 45.47 110.53 -60.37
N GLU A 451 45.67 111.68 -59.80
CA GLU A 451 45.38 112.00 -58.42
C GLU A 451 43.89 111.66 -58.04
N ASP A 452 42.97 111.95 -58.95
CA ASP A 452 41.53 111.61 -58.79
C ASP A 452 41.26 110.17 -58.90
N GLU A 453 41.93 109.36 -59.69
CA GLU A 453 41.85 107.98 -59.85
C GLU A 453 42.41 107.27 -58.57
N GLN A 454 43.55 107.68 -58.04
CA GLN A 454 44.15 107.17 -56.80
C GLN A 454 43.18 107.34 -55.60
N GLN A 455 42.54 108.55 -55.58
CA GLN A 455 41.54 108.80 -54.50
C GLN A 455 40.29 107.91 -54.65
N SER A 456 39.88 107.70 -55.89
CA SER A 456 38.77 106.77 -56.17
C SER A 456 39.12 105.33 -55.75
N TYR A 457 40.33 104.82 -56.10
CA TYR A 457 40.78 103.44 -55.67
C TYR A 457 40.95 103.37 -54.17
N TYR A 458 41.51 104.36 -53.54
CA TYR A 458 41.59 104.38 -52.06
C TYR A 458 40.18 104.31 -51.38
N LYS A 459 39.20 105.03 -51.97
CA LYS A 459 37.83 104.99 -51.45
C LYS A 459 37.19 103.58 -51.61
N ILE A 460 37.44 102.88 -52.75
CA ILE A 460 36.97 101.52 -52.97
C ILE A 460 37.64 100.57 -51.99
N ILE A 461 38.97 100.64 -51.80
CA ILE A 461 39.70 99.81 -50.83
C ILE A 461 39.18 100.05 -49.44
N LYS A 462 39.01 101.30 -49.01
CA LYS A 462 38.50 101.65 -47.69
C LYS A 462 37.07 101.10 -47.46
N THR A 463 36.18 101.33 -48.45
CA THR A 463 34.79 100.83 -48.36
C THR A 463 34.72 99.32 -48.27
N ASN A 464 35.54 98.59 -49.07
CA ASN A 464 35.56 97.12 -49.00
C ASN A 464 36.25 96.59 -47.74
N SER A 465 37.26 97.31 -47.17
CA SER A 465 37.88 96.99 -45.89
C SER A 465 36.87 97.15 -44.73
N ASP A 466 36.12 98.28 -44.74
CA ASP A 466 35.07 98.51 -43.74
C ASP A 466 33.95 97.45 -43.83
N LEU A 467 33.59 97.05 -45.07
CA LEU A 467 32.62 95.95 -45.28
C LEU A 467 33.16 94.62 -44.77
N LEU A 468 34.45 94.29 -45.05
CA LEU A 468 35.06 93.04 -44.58
C LEU A 468 35.12 92.97 -43.02
N LEU A 469 35.50 94.09 -42.39
CA LEU A 469 35.52 94.19 -40.94
C LEU A 469 34.13 94.00 -40.33
N ARG A 470 33.07 94.50 -40.91
CA ARG A 470 31.68 94.25 -40.49
C ARG A 470 31.34 92.81 -40.64
N LEU A 471 31.62 92.17 -41.81
CA LEU A 471 31.34 90.76 -42.01
C LEU A 471 32.06 89.88 -40.99
N ILE A 472 33.33 90.16 -40.67
CA ILE A 472 34.10 89.42 -39.67
C ILE A 472 33.43 89.57 -38.26
N ASN A 473 33.04 90.78 -37.88
CA ASN A 473 32.37 91.04 -36.63
C ASN A 473 31.02 90.29 -36.54
N ASP A 474 30.21 90.33 -37.63
CA ASP A 474 28.93 89.61 -37.70
C ASP A 474 29.14 88.10 -37.57
N ILE A 475 30.18 87.47 -38.14
CA ILE A 475 30.56 86.08 -37.99
C ILE A 475 30.98 85.78 -36.55
N LEU A 476 31.80 86.66 -35.97
CA LEU A 476 32.23 86.49 -34.57
C LEU A 476 31.06 86.57 -33.58
N ASP A 477 30.11 87.48 -33.79
CA ASP A 477 28.93 87.69 -32.97
C ASP A 477 27.99 86.45 -33.11
N LEU A 478 27.81 85.93 -34.34
CA LEU A 478 27.05 84.68 -34.55
C LEU A 478 27.72 83.47 -33.89
N SER A 479 29.05 83.35 -33.99
CA SER A 479 29.82 82.28 -33.32
C SER A 479 29.73 82.37 -31.81
N ARG A 480 29.66 83.60 -31.27
CA ARG A 480 29.42 83.80 -29.81
C ARG A 480 28.00 83.39 -29.39
N LEU A 481 27.00 83.68 -30.23
CA LEU A 481 25.61 83.26 -30.04
C LEU A 481 25.49 81.75 -30.07
N GLU A 482 26.10 81.06 -31.05
CA GLU A 482 26.10 79.60 -31.15
C GLU A 482 26.83 78.93 -29.96
N ALA A 483 27.91 79.56 -29.49
CA ALA A 483 28.65 79.04 -28.32
C ALA A 483 27.97 79.30 -26.96
N ASN A 484 26.73 79.89 -26.96
CA ASN A 484 25.98 80.23 -25.77
C ASN A 484 26.77 81.10 -24.75
N ARG A 485 27.74 81.92 -25.26
CA ARG A 485 28.61 82.83 -24.49
C ARG A 485 28.20 84.26 -24.60
N VAL A 486 26.95 84.54 -24.92
CA VAL A 486 26.45 85.93 -24.91
C VAL A 486 26.03 86.31 -23.51
N THR A 487 26.86 87.02 -22.79
CA THR A 487 26.45 87.84 -21.67
C THR A 487 25.84 89.10 -22.20
N LEU A 488 24.51 89.22 -22.13
CA LEU A 488 23.82 90.49 -22.36
C LEU A 488 24.28 91.46 -21.28
N THR A 489 25.08 92.44 -21.65
CA THR A 489 25.35 93.66 -20.85
C THR A 489 24.31 94.68 -21.14
#